data_f37a9a9df6684f36302e83b72a564f73
#
_entry.id   f37a9a9df6684f36302e83b72a564f73
#
_cell.length_a   1.000
_cell.length_b   1.000
_cell.length_c   1.000
_cell.angle_alpha   90.00
_cell.angle_beta   90.00
_cell.angle_gamma   90.00
#
_symmetry.space_group_name_H-M   'P 1'
#
loop_
_entity.id
_entity.type
_entity.pdbx_description
1 polymer ?
#
loop_
_entity_poly.entity_id
_entity_poly.type
_entity_poly.pdbx_seq_one_letter_code
_entity_poly.pdbx_strand_id
1 'polypeptide(L)'
;PNTRVKFWNALVSGVICGLSFQLLQFVYISGQVWVSRYNAIYGSFAFLLLFLLWMWISWLICLFGAVLSYSSQNVEKFNFDKDIKNISRRYKDFVVLVVVSVIVQRFVRGEAPLTRHQIASSYRIPVRLTGQVLQQLLEAKIIRGTPTSDERVWAYMPAIDVSRLSVGMLLRRLDRNGSENFKIDRRLYHKQWRAMLDTREASYLKGDTMLVKDLDFNSFMKDIKIEE
;
A
#
# COMPACT_ATOMS: atom_id res chain seq x y z
N PRO A 1 21.57 -4.52 -1.25
CA PRO A 1 20.13 -4.37 -1.43
C PRO A 1 19.46 -4.47 -0.08
N ASN A 2 18.66 -3.48 0.26
CA ASN A 2 18.06 -3.36 1.59
C ASN A 2 16.77 -4.22 1.74
N THR A 3 16.58 -5.22 0.89
CA THR A 3 15.43 -6.13 0.86
C THR A 3 15.88 -7.56 1.05
N ARG A 4 15.23 -8.27 1.99
CA ARG A 4 15.44 -9.71 2.19
C ARG A 4 14.80 -10.45 1.01
N VAL A 5 15.61 -11.04 0.16
CA VAL A 5 15.16 -11.85 -0.98
C VAL A 5 14.93 -13.28 -0.52
N LYS A 6 13.75 -13.86 -0.76
CA LYS A 6 13.47 -15.28 -0.49
C LYS A 6 14.24 -16.12 -1.51
N PHE A 7 15.04 -17.05 -1.02
CA PHE A 7 15.94 -17.90 -1.84
C PHE A 7 15.22 -18.59 -3.00
N TRP A 8 14.06 -19.19 -2.77
CA TRP A 8 13.30 -19.91 -3.80
C TRP A 8 12.86 -19.01 -4.96
N ASN A 9 12.43 -17.78 -4.66
CA ASN A 9 12.00 -16.85 -5.70
C ASN A 9 13.18 -16.34 -6.53
N ALA A 10 14.35 -16.17 -5.91
CA ALA A 10 15.58 -15.83 -6.61
C ALA A 10 16.07 -16.98 -7.49
N LEU A 11 15.96 -18.22 -7.00
CA LEU A 11 16.35 -19.42 -7.75
C LEU A 11 15.52 -19.59 -9.02
N VAL A 12 14.19 -19.52 -8.90
CA VAL A 12 13.27 -19.63 -10.05
C VAL A 12 13.54 -18.54 -11.09
N SER A 13 13.66 -17.29 -10.65
CA SER A 13 13.98 -16.18 -11.57
C SER A 13 15.36 -16.35 -12.21
N GLY A 14 16.35 -16.86 -11.45
CA GLY A 14 17.69 -17.13 -11.96
C GLY A 14 17.71 -18.21 -13.02
N VAL A 15 16.94 -19.30 -12.84
CA VAL A 15 16.80 -20.37 -13.84
C VAL A 15 16.15 -19.83 -15.14
N ILE A 16 15.06 -19.06 -15.03
CA ILE A 16 14.41 -18.47 -16.20
C ILE A 16 15.36 -17.53 -16.95
N CYS A 17 16.10 -16.70 -16.23
CA CYS A 17 17.09 -15.81 -16.84
C CYS A 17 18.24 -16.54 -17.48
N GLY A 18 18.76 -17.59 -16.82
CA GLY A 18 19.83 -18.44 -17.35
C GLY A 18 19.41 -19.12 -18.66
N LEU A 19 18.21 -19.67 -18.71
CA LEU A 19 17.67 -20.29 -19.94
C LEU A 19 17.47 -19.24 -21.04
N SER A 20 16.96 -18.05 -20.72
CA SER A 20 16.79 -16.95 -21.66
C SER A 20 18.14 -16.48 -22.20
N PHE A 21 19.15 -16.38 -21.35
CA PHE A 21 20.52 -16.02 -21.75
C PHE A 21 21.15 -17.08 -22.65
N GLN A 22 20.96 -18.36 -22.35
CA GLN A 22 21.46 -19.48 -23.16
C GLN A 22 20.82 -19.45 -24.57
N LEU A 23 19.52 -19.18 -24.64
CA LEU A 23 18.83 -19.03 -25.90
C LEU A 23 19.38 -17.83 -26.71
N LEU A 24 19.57 -16.68 -26.07
CA LEU A 24 20.18 -15.51 -26.68
C LEU A 24 21.59 -15.81 -27.20
N GLN A 25 22.40 -16.54 -26.44
CA GLN A 25 23.74 -16.92 -26.84
C GLN A 25 23.73 -17.83 -28.08
N PHE A 26 22.83 -18.80 -28.11
CA PHE A 26 22.65 -19.66 -29.30
C PHE A 26 22.27 -18.87 -30.55
N VAL A 27 21.31 -17.94 -30.44
CA VAL A 27 20.88 -17.07 -31.55
C VAL A 27 22.04 -16.17 -32.01
N TYR A 28 22.79 -15.62 -31.08
CA TYR A 28 23.96 -14.77 -31.36
C TYR A 28 25.04 -15.51 -32.15
N ILE A 29 25.43 -16.72 -31.71
CA ILE A 29 26.44 -17.53 -32.39
C ILE A 29 25.95 -17.92 -33.81
N SER A 30 24.69 -18.37 -33.94
CA SER A 30 24.09 -18.70 -35.21
C SER A 30 24.05 -17.52 -36.16
N GLY A 31 23.72 -16.34 -35.65
CA GLY A 31 23.73 -15.08 -36.42
C GLY A 31 25.12 -14.71 -36.91
N GLN A 32 26.15 -14.83 -36.08
CA GLN A 32 27.55 -14.58 -36.49
C GLN A 32 27.99 -15.50 -37.60
N VAL A 33 27.71 -16.80 -37.53
CA VAL A 33 28.06 -17.77 -38.56
C VAL A 33 27.37 -17.43 -39.89
N TRP A 34 26.11 -17.00 -39.82
CA TRP A 34 25.36 -16.62 -41.00
C TRP A 34 25.91 -15.34 -41.67
N VAL A 35 26.20 -14.30 -40.89
CA VAL A 35 26.77 -13.05 -41.36
C VAL A 35 28.17 -13.24 -41.95
N SER A 36 29.01 -14.07 -41.35
CA SER A 36 30.37 -14.34 -41.82
C SER A 36 30.38 -15.04 -43.20
N ARG A 37 29.37 -15.80 -43.57
CA ARG A 37 29.29 -16.47 -44.88
C ARG A 37 28.94 -15.52 -46.01
N TYR A 38 28.27 -14.41 -45.74
CA TYR A 38 27.72 -13.55 -46.81
C TYR A 38 28.57 -12.29 -47.13
N ASN A 39 29.48 -11.84 -46.23
CA ASN A 39 30.19 -10.59 -46.48
C ASN A 39 31.60 -10.58 -45.90
N ALA A 40 32.60 -10.79 -46.74
CA ALA A 40 34.03 -10.66 -46.35
C ALA A 40 34.44 -9.20 -46.05
N ILE A 41 33.76 -8.19 -46.62
CA ILE A 41 34.14 -6.76 -46.50
C ILE A 41 33.38 -6.09 -45.33
N TYR A 42 32.13 -6.40 -45.11
CA TYR A 42 31.31 -5.81 -44.06
C TYR A 42 31.25 -6.65 -42.76
N GLY A 43 31.86 -7.83 -42.74
CA GLY A 43 31.76 -8.79 -41.65
C GLY A 43 32.31 -8.26 -40.31
N SER A 44 33.41 -7.49 -40.33
CA SER A 44 33.98 -6.93 -39.10
C SER A 44 33.11 -5.83 -38.48
N PHE A 45 32.47 -5.01 -39.31
CA PHE A 45 31.56 -3.98 -38.84
C PHE A 45 30.23 -4.57 -38.34
N ALA A 46 29.71 -5.54 -39.05
CA ALA A 46 28.49 -6.28 -38.63
C ALA A 46 28.69 -7.04 -37.30
N PHE A 47 29.90 -7.58 -37.07
CA PHE A 47 30.27 -8.20 -35.82
C PHE A 47 30.16 -7.23 -34.64
N LEU A 48 30.65 -6.00 -34.78
CA LEU A 48 30.59 -4.97 -33.75
C LEU A 48 29.12 -4.63 -33.38
N LEU A 49 28.28 -4.44 -34.39
CA LEU A 49 26.86 -4.16 -34.20
C LEU A 49 26.14 -5.31 -33.51
N LEU A 50 26.38 -6.54 -33.94
CA LEU A 50 25.83 -7.73 -33.31
C LEU A 50 26.27 -7.90 -31.86
N PHE A 51 27.55 -7.61 -31.57
CA PHE A 51 28.09 -7.63 -30.22
C PHE A 51 27.41 -6.59 -29.31
N LEU A 52 27.24 -5.37 -29.79
CA LEU A 52 26.53 -4.32 -29.03
C LEU A 52 25.07 -4.71 -28.78
N LEU A 53 24.39 -5.25 -29.78
CA LEU A 53 23.01 -5.73 -29.65
C LEU A 53 22.91 -6.87 -28.63
N TRP A 54 23.83 -7.85 -28.70
CA TRP A 54 23.88 -8.96 -27.75
C TRP A 54 24.11 -8.46 -26.32
N MET A 55 25.05 -7.54 -26.12
CA MET A 55 25.33 -6.94 -24.82
C MET A 55 24.10 -6.19 -24.29
N TRP A 56 23.41 -5.42 -25.12
CA TRP A 56 22.21 -4.69 -24.72
C TRP A 56 21.09 -5.62 -24.29
N ILE A 57 20.80 -6.68 -25.05
CA ILE A 57 19.77 -7.67 -24.71
C ILE A 57 20.17 -8.45 -23.46
N SER A 58 21.44 -8.77 -23.27
CA SER A 58 21.95 -9.42 -22.05
C SER A 58 21.61 -8.63 -20.78
N TRP A 59 21.79 -7.29 -20.83
CA TRP A 59 21.40 -6.40 -19.74
C TRP A 59 19.88 -6.40 -19.50
N LEU A 60 19.08 -6.42 -20.55
CA LEU A 60 17.62 -6.49 -20.43
C LEU A 60 17.19 -7.79 -19.75
N ILE A 61 17.78 -8.94 -20.10
CA ILE A 61 17.50 -10.22 -19.46
C ILE A 61 17.84 -10.17 -17.96
N CYS A 62 19.01 -9.59 -17.62
CA CYS A 62 19.42 -9.44 -16.24
C CYS A 62 18.45 -8.56 -15.43
N LEU A 63 18.05 -7.42 -15.97
CA LEU A 63 17.07 -6.53 -15.35
C LEU A 63 15.69 -7.19 -15.22
N PHE A 64 15.26 -7.91 -16.25
CA PHE A 64 14.02 -8.67 -16.23
C PHE A 64 14.01 -9.70 -15.11
N GLY A 65 15.12 -10.42 -14.90
CA GLY A 65 15.27 -11.35 -13.80
C GLY A 65 15.16 -10.71 -12.43
N ALA A 66 15.75 -9.55 -12.25
CA ALA A 66 15.62 -8.80 -11.01
C ALA A 66 14.17 -8.39 -10.73
N VAL A 67 13.47 -7.90 -11.77
CA VAL A 67 12.04 -7.53 -11.68
C VAL A 67 11.18 -8.77 -11.42
N LEU A 68 11.46 -9.90 -12.07
CA LEU A 68 10.73 -11.15 -11.88
C LEU A 68 10.88 -11.67 -10.45
N SER A 69 12.11 -11.66 -9.91
CA SER A 69 12.38 -12.04 -8.53
C SER A 69 11.66 -11.15 -7.54
N TYR A 70 11.66 -9.84 -7.76
CA TYR A 70 10.93 -8.88 -6.92
C TYR A 70 9.41 -9.07 -7.01
N SER A 71 8.89 -9.21 -8.22
CA SER A 71 7.45 -9.36 -8.48
C SER A 71 6.90 -10.64 -7.84
N SER A 72 7.61 -11.78 -8.00
CA SER A 72 7.18 -13.06 -7.45
C SER A 72 7.11 -13.07 -5.91
N GLN A 73 7.96 -12.28 -5.25
CA GLN A 73 7.91 -12.13 -3.79
C GLN A 73 6.77 -11.23 -3.30
N ASN A 74 6.28 -10.34 -4.14
CA ASN A 74 5.31 -9.32 -3.77
C ASN A 74 3.93 -9.51 -4.44
N VAL A 75 3.68 -10.69 -5.05
CA VAL A 75 2.39 -10.99 -5.72
C VAL A 75 1.19 -10.77 -4.80
N GLU A 76 1.27 -11.21 -3.56
CA GLU A 76 0.21 -10.98 -2.56
C GLU A 76 -0.04 -9.48 -2.33
N LYS A 77 1.02 -8.67 -2.26
CA LYS A 77 0.89 -7.22 -2.08
C LYS A 77 0.22 -6.55 -3.29
N PHE A 78 0.51 -7.02 -4.51
CA PHE A 78 -0.09 -6.49 -5.74
C PHE A 78 -1.57 -6.86 -5.87
N ASN A 79 -1.98 -8.05 -5.44
CA ASN A 79 -3.39 -8.45 -5.43
C ASN A 79 -4.19 -7.59 -4.44
N PHE A 80 -3.69 -7.38 -3.22
CA PHE A 80 -4.31 -6.48 -2.25
C PHE A 80 -4.41 -5.02 -2.75
N ASP A 81 -3.48 -4.57 -3.60
CA ASP A 81 -3.50 -3.21 -4.16
C ASP A 81 -4.65 -2.96 -5.13
N LYS A 82 -5.08 -3.98 -5.89
CA LYS A 82 -6.28 -3.91 -6.74
C LYS A 82 -7.56 -3.85 -5.90
N ASP A 83 -7.63 -4.66 -4.87
CA ASP A 83 -8.80 -4.72 -3.97
C ASP A 83 -8.97 -3.42 -3.18
N ILE A 84 -7.87 -2.79 -2.75
CA ILE A 84 -7.90 -1.50 -2.05
C ILE A 84 -8.46 -0.36 -2.92
N LYS A 85 -8.24 -0.37 -4.23
CA LYS A 85 -8.79 0.66 -5.14
C LYS A 85 -10.30 0.60 -5.26
N ASN A 86 -10.89 -0.58 -5.10
CA ASN A 86 -12.33 -0.83 -5.26
C ASN A 86 -13.08 -0.90 -3.93
N ILE A 87 -12.42 -0.60 -2.81
CA ILE A 87 -13.06 -0.59 -1.49
C ILE A 87 -14.16 0.47 -1.44
N SER A 88 -15.36 0.06 -1.04
CA SER A 88 -16.47 0.98 -0.84
C SER A 88 -16.15 1.99 0.26
N ARG A 89 -16.71 3.21 0.14
CA ARG A 89 -16.57 4.24 1.17
C ARG A 89 -16.98 3.73 2.55
N ARG A 90 -18.11 3.04 2.64
CA ARG A 90 -18.63 2.45 3.88
C ARG A 90 -17.62 1.50 4.53
N TYR A 91 -16.97 0.66 3.75
CA TYR A 91 -15.96 -0.27 4.26
C TYR A 91 -14.70 0.47 4.72
N LYS A 92 -14.32 1.52 4.01
CA LYS A 92 -13.19 2.38 4.40
C LYS A 92 -13.44 3.09 5.73
N ASP A 93 -14.65 3.62 5.92
CA ASP A 93 -15.08 4.25 7.18
C ASP A 93 -15.07 3.24 8.34
N PHE A 94 -15.46 1.99 8.09
CA PHE A 94 -15.35 0.91 9.05
C PHE A 94 -13.88 0.63 9.45
N VAL A 95 -12.97 0.50 8.48
CA VAL A 95 -11.53 0.27 8.77
C VAL A 95 -10.94 1.46 9.54
N VAL A 96 -11.33 2.68 9.20
CA VAL A 96 -10.93 3.88 9.95
C VAL A 96 -11.38 3.78 11.40
N LEU A 97 -12.62 3.40 11.64
CA LEU A 97 -13.17 3.25 13.00
C LEU A 97 -12.39 2.19 13.78
N VAL A 98 -12.10 1.03 13.18
CA VAL A 98 -11.28 -0.03 13.78
C VAL A 98 -9.90 0.50 14.17
N VAL A 99 -9.18 1.14 13.25
CA VAL A 99 -7.82 1.66 13.51
C VAL A 99 -7.82 2.70 14.62
N VAL A 100 -8.78 3.63 14.63
CA VAL A 100 -8.87 4.66 15.69
C VAL A 100 -9.20 4.02 17.03
N SER A 101 -10.13 3.08 17.09
CA SER A 101 -10.51 2.39 18.33
C SER A 101 -9.33 1.66 18.95
N VAL A 102 -8.52 0.99 18.14
CA VAL A 102 -7.28 0.33 18.59
C VAL A 102 -6.31 1.33 19.21
N ILE A 103 -6.07 2.45 18.54
CA ILE A 103 -5.15 3.49 19.01
C ILE A 103 -5.68 4.10 20.33
N VAL A 104 -6.98 4.38 20.40
CA VAL A 104 -7.63 4.96 21.58
C VAL A 104 -7.61 4.00 22.78
N GLN A 105 -7.95 2.73 22.56
CA GLN A 105 -7.99 1.75 23.65
C GLN A 105 -6.59 1.50 24.25
N ARG A 106 -5.57 1.40 23.41
CA ARG A 106 -4.19 1.26 23.89
C ARG A 106 -3.75 2.49 24.71
N PHE A 107 -4.11 3.67 24.23
CA PHE A 107 -3.83 4.91 24.96
C PHE A 107 -4.53 4.95 26.33
N VAL A 108 -5.81 4.55 26.39
CA VAL A 108 -6.57 4.49 27.67
C VAL A 108 -5.97 3.48 28.64
N ARG A 109 -5.41 2.37 28.14
CA ARG A 109 -4.74 1.35 28.95
C ARG A 109 -3.31 1.74 29.37
N GLY A 110 -2.80 2.88 28.88
CA GLY A 110 -1.40 3.27 29.14
C GLY A 110 -0.36 2.40 28.43
N GLU A 111 -0.77 1.64 27.40
CA GLU A 111 0.12 0.80 26.62
C GLU A 111 0.94 1.63 25.60
N ALA A 112 2.12 1.11 25.21
CA ALA A 112 2.95 1.77 24.22
C ALA A 112 2.21 1.95 22.87
N PRO A 113 2.39 3.11 22.21
CA PRO A 113 1.73 3.38 20.92
C PRO A 113 2.24 2.43 19.83
N LEU A 114 1.34 2.05 18.90
CA LEU A 114 1.62 1.11 17.83
C LEU A 114 2.15 1.81 16.58
N THR A 115 3.07 1.15 15.90
CA THR A 115 3.53 1.51 14.56
C THR A 115 2.55 1.02 13.50
N ARG A 116 2.65 1.56 12.25
CA ARG A 116 1.83 1.12 11.11
C ARG A 116 1.89 -0.40 10.88
N HIS A 117 3.08 -0.98 10.96
CA HIS A 117 3.27 -2.41 10.74
C HIS A 117 2.66 -3.26 11.85
N GLN A 118 2.75 -2.83 13.09
CA GLN A 118 2.12 -3.51 14.21
C GLN A 118 0.59 -3.47 14.13
N ILE A 119 0.00 -2.32 13.78
CA ILE A 119 -1.46 -2.21 13.56
C ILE A 119 -1.88 -3.16 12.43
N ALA A 120 -1.18 -3.13 11.30
CA ALA A 120 -1.50 -3.96 10.14
C ALA A 120 -1.42 -5.46 10.45
N SER A 121 -0.35 -5.90 11.13
CA SER A 121 -0.14 -7.33 11.44
C SER A 121 -1.09 -7.84 12.52
N SER A 122 -1.29 -7.08 13.61
CA SER A 122 -2.14 -7.49 14.73
C SER A 122 -3.62 -7.62 14.35
N TYR A 123 -4.09 -6.79 13.40
CA TYR A 123 -5.50 -6.75 13.01
C TYR A 123 -5.75 -7.28 11.59
N ARG A 124 -4.76 -7.93 10.98
CA ARG A 124 -4.82 -8.51 9.61
C ARG A 124 -5.32 -7.51 8.55
N ILE A 125 -5.02 -6.23 8.73
CA ILE A 125 -5.36 -5.16 7.78
C ILE A 125 -4.19 -4.98 6.81
N PRO A 126 -4.41 -4.89 5.48
CA PRO A 126 -3.32 -4.63 4.54
C PRO A 126 -2.52 -3.38 4.92
N VAL A 127 -1.19 -3.49 4.97
CA VAL A 127 -0.28 -2.40 5.42
C VAL A 127 -0.50 -1.11 4.64
N ARG A 128 -0.81 -1.22 3.34
CA ARG A 128 -1.08 -0.06 2.49
C ARG A 128 -2.39 0.65 2.87
N LEU A 129 -3.45 -0.12 3.12
CA LEU A 129 -4.74 0.44 3.58
C LEU A 129 -4.57 1.10 4.95
N THR A 130 -3.88 0.43 5.88
CA THR A 130 -3.53 1.00 7.18
C THR A 130 -2.77 2.32 7.02
N GLY A 131 -1.80 2.38 6.09
CA GLY A 131 -1.06 3.61 5.81
C GLY A 131 -1.93 4.74 5.29
N GLN A 132 -2.86 4.46 4.36
CA GLN A 132 -3.82 5.45 3.84
C GLN A 132 -4.76 5.96 4.93
N VAL A 133 -5.27 5.06 5.77
CA VAL A 133 -6.15 5.40 6.90
C VAL A 133 -5.41 6.26 7.92
N LEU A 134 -4.21 5.87 8.32
CA LEU A 134 -3.38 6.64 9.26
C LEU A 134 -3.06 8.04 8.71
N GLN A 135 -2.76 8.16 7.43
CA GLN A 135 -2.51 9.46 6.81
C GLN A 135 -3.76 10.35 6.85
N GLN A 136 -4.94 9.82 6.51
CA GLN A 136 -6.20 10.56 6.61
C GLN A 136 -6.51 11.02 8.04
N LEU A 137 -6.22 10.17 9.03
CA LEU A 137 -6.41 10.49 10.43
C LEU A 137 -5.44 11.58 10.94
N LEU A 138 -4.19 11.59 10.43
CA LEU A 138 -3.20 12.63 10.70
C LEU A 138 -3.65 13.97 10.11
N GLU A 139 -4.07 13.97 8.83
CA GLU A 139 -4.56 15.16 8.14
C GLU A 139 -5.82 15.74 8.82
N ALA A 140 -6.73 14.88 9.27
CA ALA A 140 -7.92 15.26 10.04
C ALA A 140 -7.59 15.68 11.50
N LYS A 141 -6.31 15.61 11.92
CA LYS A 141 -5.84 15.91 13.28
C LYS A 141 -6.56 15.12 14.36
N ILE A 142 -6.90 13.88 14.09
CA ILE A 142 -7.51 12.94 15.04
C ILE A 142 -6.45 12.17 15.78
N ILE A 143 -5.36 11.81 15.11
CA ILE A 143 -4.18 11.18 15.68
C ILE A 143 -2.94 12.04 15.42
N ARG A 144 -1.87 11.76 16.16
CA ARG A 144 -0.54 12.33 15.93
C ARG A 144 0.51 11.23 15.93
N GLY A 145 1.59 11.44 15.18
CA GLY A 145 2.76 10.59 15.20
C GLY A 145 3.68 10.94 16.37
N THR A 146 4.25 9.93 16.99
CA THR A 146 5.31 10.05 17.98
C THR A 146 6.54 9.30 17.50
N PRO A 147 7.76 9.83 17.68
CA PRO A 147 8.97 9.09 17.34
C PRO A 147 9.06 7.85 18.24
N THR A 148 9.55 6.76 17.66
CA THR A 148 9.90 5.53 18.37
C THR A 148 11.40 5.54 18.67
N SER A 149 11.91 4.55 19.41
CA SER A 149 13.35 4.34 19.59
C SER A 149 14.15 4.27 18.28
N ASP A 150 13.49 3.94 17.17
CA ASP A 150 14.06 4.01 15.83
C ASP A 150 13.53 5.27 15.13
N GLU A 151 14.38 6.27 14.89
CA GLU A 151 14.03 7.59 14.32
C GLU A 151 13.28 7.54 12.99
N ARG A 152 13.34 6.39 12.30
CA ARG A 152 12.67 6.17 11.00
C ARG A 152 11.26 5.60 11.12
N VAL A 153 10.82 5.26 12.33
CA VAL A 153 9.54 4.58 12.55
C VAL A 153 8.65 5.42 13.47
N TRP A 154 7.48 5.76 12.95
CA TRP A 154 6.48 6.53 13.70
C TRP A 154 5.46 5.60 14.35
N ALA A 155 5.15 5.86 15.61
CA ALA A 155 4.03 5.29 16.33
C ALA A 155 2.90 6.32 16.43
N TYR A 156 1.67 5.89 16.66
CA TYR A 156 0.50 6.73 16.59
C TYR A 156 -0.25 6.77 17.92
N MET A 157 -0.68 7.98 18.32
CA MET A 157 -1.48 8.21 19.51
C MET A 157 -2.62 9.21 19.20
N PRO A 158 -3.69 9.26 20.02
CA PRO A 158 -4.74 10.24 19.87
C PRO A 158 -4.21 11.67 19.96
N ALA A 159 -4.69 12.57 19.10
CA ALA A 159 -4.41 14.00 19.14
C ALA A 159 -5.53 14.80 19.81
N ILE A 160 -6.64 14.14 20.13
CA ILE A 160 -7.85 14.69 20.73
C ILE A 160 -8.08 13.97 22.06
N ASP A 161 -8.73 14.64 22.98
CA ASP A 161 -9.19 14.02 24.23
C ASP A 161 -10.13 12.83 23.90
N VAL A 162 -9.73 11.64 24.36
CA VAL A 162 -10.45 10.39 24.13
C VAL A 162 -11.84 10.38 24.75
N SER A 163 -12.09 11.20 25.77
CA SER A 163 -13.41 11.35 26.41
C SER A 163 -14.40 12.12 25.53
N ARG A 164 -13.93 12.87 24.53
CA ARG A 164 -14.71 13.67 23.62
C ARG A 164 -14.76 13.11 22.20
N LEU A 165 -14.00 12.06 21.91
CA LEU A 165 -13.92 11.46 20.59
C LEU A 165 -15.10 10.50 20.39
N SER A 166 -16.16 10.99 19.74
CA SER A 166 -17.33 10.21 19.31
C SER A 166 -17.16 9.68 17.87
N VAL A 167 -17.92 8.67 17.51
CA VAL A 167 -17.99 8.15 16.13
C VAL A 167 -18.49 9.23 15.18
N GLY A 168 -19.48 10.05 15.60
CA GLY A 168 -19.99 11.15 14.79
C GLY A 168 -18.94 12.23 14.55
N MET A 169 -18.20 12.62 15.59
CA MET A 169 -17.09 13.57 15.48
C MET A 169 -15.99 13.05 14.55
N LEU A 170 -15.64 11.76 14.64
CA LEU A 170 -14.66 11.11 13.77
C LEU A 170 -15.08 11.24 12.30
N LEU A 171 -16.28 10.79 11.95
CA LEU A 171 -16.78 10.79 10.58
C LEU A 171 -16.93 12.22 10.03
N ARG A 172 -17.42 13.14 10.84
CA ARG A 172 -17.55 14.57 10.48
C ARG A 172 -16.20 15.21 10.14
N ARG A 173 -15.15 14.91 10.92
CA ARG A 173 -13.81 15.43 10.64
C ARG A 173 -13.20 14.83 9.37
N LEU A 174 -13.41 13.55 9.13
CA LEU A 174 -12.93 12.88 7.92
C LEU A 174 -13.63 13.38 6.67
N ASP A 175 -14.93 13.63 6.73
CA ASP A 175 -15.70 14.14 5.60
C ASP A 175 -15.36 15.59 5.24
N ARG A 176 -14.93 16.37 6.23
CA ARG A 176 -14.44 17.74 6.01
C ARG A 176 -12.99 17.83 5.58
N ASN A 177 -12.26 16.68 5.66
CA ASN A 177 -10.87 16.65 5.23
C ASN A 177 -10.79 16.58 3.71
N GLY A 178 -10.19 17.59 3.09
CA GLY A 178 -10.03 17.69 1.65
C GLY A 178 -10.46 19.06 1.11
N SER A 179 -10.18 19.29 -0.16
CA SER A 179 -10.57 20.54 -0.82
C SER A 179 -12.01 20.46 -1.30
N GLU A 180 -12.84 21.37 -0.84
CA GLU A 180 -14.19 21.60 -1.35
C GLU A 180 -14.22 22.66 -2.45
N ASN A 181 -13.07 23.26 -2.78
CA ASN A 181 -12.96 24.32 -3.76
C ASN A 181 -12.79 23.75 -5.18
N PHE A 182 -13.89 23.23 -5.73
CA PHE A 182 -13.92 22.66 -7.08
C PHE A 182 -14.63 23.60 -8.05
N LYS A 183 -14.38 23.44 -9.37
CA LYS A 183 -14.92 24.32 -10.44
C LYS A 183 -16.44 24.29 -10.61
N ILE A 184 -17.16 23.51 -9.81
CA ILE A 184 -18.63 23.44 -9.86
C ILE A 184 -19.20 24.66 -9.11
N ASP A 185 -20.03 25.42 -9.77
CA ASP A 185 -20.74 26.53 -9.12
C ASP A 185 -21.81 26.02 -8.15
N ARG A 186 -21.48 26.01 -6.86
CA ARG A 186 -22.39 25.56 -5.79
C ARG A 186 -23.69 26.35 -5.71
N ARG A 187 -23.73 27.57 -6.26
CA ARG A 187 -24.93 28.41 -6.24
C ARG A 187 -26.04 27.82 -7.09
N LEU A 188 -25.69 27.17 -8.20
CA LEU A 188 -26.63 26.48 -9.08
C LEU A 188 -27.24 25.24 -8.44
N TYR A 189 -26.52 24.57 -7.55
CA TYR A 189 -26.89 23.29 -6.94
C TYR A 189 -27.09 23.37 -5.42
N HIS A 190 -27.44 24.54 -4.91
CA HIS A 190 -27.48 24.76 -3.47
C HIS A 190 -28.51 23.87 -2.74
N LYS A 191 -29.63 23.52 -3.40
CA LYS A 191 -30.67 22.65 -2.82
C LYS A 191 -30.13 21.23 -2.63
N GLN A 192 -29.45 20.68 -3.64
CA GLN A 192 -28.84 19.33 -3.58
C GLN A 192 -27.70 19.31 -2.56
N TRP A 193 -26.88 20.36 -2.54
CA TRP A 193 -25.80 20.48 -1.57
C TRP A 193 -26.33 20.52 -0.14
N ARG A 194 -27.37 21.34 0.13
CA ARG A 194 -28.00 21.42 1.47
C ARG A 194 -28.63 20.07 1.88
N ALA A 195 -29.39 19.43 1.01
CA ALA A 195 -30.01 18.13 1.29
C ALA A 195 -28.96 17.06 1.64
N MET A 196 -27.83 17.03 0.93
CA MET A 196 -26.73 16.14 1.26
C MET A 196 -26.12 16.45 2.63
N LEU A 197 -25.87 17.73 2.94
CA LEU A 197 -25.32 18.13 4.24
C LEU A 197 -26.24 17.80 5.40
N ASP A 198 -27.56 18.05 5.26
CA ASP A 198 -28.55 17.77 6.29
C ASP A 198 -28.65 16.28 6.57
N THR A 199 -28.62 15.46 5.53
CA THR A 199 -28.61 13.97 5.67
C THR A 199 -27.35 13.48 6.39
N ARG A 200 -26.18 14.03 6.07
CA ARG A 200 -24.94 13.68 6.73
C ARG A 200 -24.92 14.12 8.19
N GLU A 201 -25.34 15.34 8.47
CA GLU A 201 -25.37 15.90 9.82
C GLU A 201 -26.31 15.06 10.72
N ALA A 202 -27.46 14.65 10.22
CA ALA A 202 -28.36 13.73 10.94
C ALA A 202 -27.70 12.39 11.27
N SER A 203 -26.87 11.87 10.36
CA SER A 203 -26.08 10.65 10.60
C SER A 203 -25.00 10.84 11.67
N TYR A 204 -24.31 11.99 11.66
CA TYR A 204 -23.28 12.28 12.67
C TYR A 204 -23.87 12.48 14.06
N LEU A 205 -25.01 13.15 14.18
CA LEU A 205 -25.69 13.36 15.47
C LEU A 205 -26.03 12.02 16.15
N LYS A 206 -26.45 11.00 15.38
CA LYS A 206 -26.64 9.66 15.91
C LYS A 206 -25.32 9.02 16.39
N GLY A 207 -24.22 9.27 15.67
CA GLY A 207 -22.88 8.77 16.03
C GLY A 207 -22.25 9.53 17.21
N ASP A 208 -22.68 10.73 17.52
CA ASP A 208 -22.14 11.54 18.61
C ASP A 208 -22.46 10.98 20.01
N THR A 209 -23.49 10.12 20.11
CA THR A 209 -23.82 9.40 21.36
C THR A 209 -22.86 8.23 21.65
N MET A 210 -22.07 7.77 20.67
CA MET A 210 -21.17 6.62 20.79
C MET A 210 -19.72 7.10 20.89
N LEU A 211 -19.09 6.93 22.04
CA LEU A 211 -17.67 7.24 22.19
C LEU A 211 -16.81 6.12 21.62
N VAL A 212 -15.73 6.48 20.95
CA VAL A 212 -14.81 5.50 20.35
C VAL A 212 -14.12 4.63 21.41
N LYS A 213 -13.86 5.18 22.60
CA LYS A 213 -13.27 4.43 23.71
C LYS A 213 -14.13 3.29 24.24
N ASP A 214 -15.46 3.41 24.08
CA ASP A 214 -16.43 2.45 24.63
C ASP A 214 -16.78 1.33 23.61
N LEU A 215 -16.22 1.41 22.40
CA LEU A 215 -16.31 0.35 21.40
C LEU A 215 -15.36 -0.80 21.77
N ASP A 216 -15.92 -1.89 22.30
CA ASP A 216 -15.13 -3.05 22.72
C ASP A 216 -14.79 -3.95 21.52
N PHE A 217 -13.47 -4.05 21.22
CA PHE A 217 -12.94 -4.98 20.23
C PHE A 217 -12.35 -6.25 20.85
N ASN A 218 -12.34 -6.36 22.19
CA ASN A 218 -11.72 -7.49 22.87
C ASN A 218 -12.49 -8.81 22.70
N SER A 219 -13.77 -8.77 22.43
CA SER A 219 -14.55 -9.98 22.12
C SER A 219 -14.01 -10.66 20.86
N PHE A 220 -13.66 -9.89 19.85
CA PHE A 220 -13.16 -10.39 18.57
C PHE A 220 -11.74 -11.02 18.68
N MET A 221 -10.89 -10.49 19.56
CA MET A 221 -9.53 -11.03 19.77
C MET A 221 -9.52 -12.31 20.62
N LYS A 222 -10.55 -12.56 21.43
CA LYS A 222 -10.71 -13.82 22.15
C LYS A 222 -11.08 -14.98 21.21
N ASP A 223 -11.95 -14.70 20.23
CA ASP A 223 -12.41 -15.71 19.27
C ASP A 223 -11.30 -16.15 18.29
N ILE A 224 -10.36 -15.23 17.96
CA ILE A 224 -9.21 -15.55 17.09
C ILE A 224 -8.14 -16.42 17.80
N LYS A 225 -8.01 -16.32 19.12
CA LYS A 225 -7.05 -17.14 19.90
C LYS A 225 -7.54 -18.58 20.17
N ILE A 226 -8.78 -18.89 19.84
CA ILE A 226 -9.37 -20.23 20.03
C ILE A 226 -9.18 -21.10 18.76
N GLU A 227 -8.78 -20.51 17.62
CA GLU A 227 -8.57 -21.23 16.35
C GLU A 227 -7.08 -21.51 16.02
N GLU A 228 -6.14 -21.26 16.92
CA GLU A 228 -4.76 -21.75 16.87
C GLU A 228 -4.55 -22.95 17.82
#